data_0a8b7d1453522298817a62cab8c72018
#
_entry.id   0a8b7d1453522298817a62cab8c72018
#
_cell.length_a   1.000
_cell.length_b   1.000
_cell.length_c   1.000
_cell.angle_alpha   90.00
_cell.angle_beta   90.00
_cell.angle_gamma   90.00
#
_symmetry.space_group_name_H-M   'P 1'
#
loop_
_entity.id
_entity.type
_entity.pdbx_description
1 polymer ?
#
loop_
_entity_poly.entity_id
_entity_poly.type
_entity_poly.pdbx_seq_one_letter_code
_entity_poly.pdbx_strand_id
1 'polypeptide(L)'
;MKVAIVGASGAVGQEFLRVLDERNFPLDELVLFGSKRSAGTKYTFRGKQIEVKLLQHNDDFKGVDIAFTSAGAGTSKEFAETITKYGAVMIDNSSAFRMDADVPLVVPEVNAADAKDRPRGIIANPNCTTIQMVVALKAIEQLSHIKAVHVSTYQAASGAGAAAMDELYEQYRQVLANEPVTVNKFAYQLAFNLIPQIDVFTENGYTKEEMKMFNETRKIMHSDIKVSATCVRVPALRSHSESIWVETERPISVEEAREAFAKGDGLVLMDNPEKKEYPMPLFLAGKDPVYVGRIRKDLSNENGLTFWIVGDQIKKGAALNAVQIAEYLIKEKAL
;
A
#
# COMPACT_ATOMS: atom_id res chain seq x y z
N MET A 1 -10.62 -15.64 -17.96
CA MET A 1 -10.98 -14.79 -16.81
C MET A 1 -11.11 -13.34 -17.27
N LYS A 2 -12.17 -12.67 -16.85
CA LYS A 2 -12.43 -11.26 -17.15
C LYS A 2 -12.12 -10.40 -15.91
N VAL A 3 -11.29 -9.39 -16.10
CA VAL A 3 -10.83 -8.49 -15.02
C VAL A 3 -11.31 -7.06 -15.29
N ALA A 4 -11.74 -6.37 -14.25
CA ALA A 4 -12.10 -4.97 -14.29
C ALA A 4 -11.13 -4.13 -13.44
N ILE A 5 -10.81 -2.90 -13.89
CA ILE A 5 -10.12 -1.89 -13.09
C ILE A 5 -11.03 -0.66 -12.98
N VAL A 6 -11.44 -0.33 -11.76
CA VAL A 6 -12.21 0.87 -11.44
C VAL A 6 -11.27 1.96 -10.93
N GLY A 7 -11.28 3.12 -11.56
CA GLY A 7 -10.30 4.18 -11.31
C GLY A 7 -9.03 4.03 -12.17
N ALA A 8 -9.18 3.47 -13.37
CA ALA A 8 -8.07 3.12 -14.26
C ALA A 8 -7.13 4.28 -14.61
N SER A 9 -7.61 5.52 -14.63
CA SER A 9 -6.81 6.70 -14.96
C SER A 9 -6.01 7.29 -13.79
N GLY A 10 -6.18 6.77 -12.59
CA GLY A 10 -5.42 7.16 -11.40
C GLY A 10 -4.02 6.53 -11.37
N ALA A 11 -3.13 7.03 -10.49
CA ALA A 11 -1.77 6.52 -10.36
C ALA A 11 -1.75 5.00 -10.06
N VAL A 12 -2.57 4.53 -9.14
CA VAL A 12 -2.70 3.09 -8.81
C VAL A 12 -3.38 2.33 -9.94
N GLY A 13 -4.38 2.93 -10.63
CA GLY A 13 -5.04 2.32 -11.79
C GLY A 13 -4.06 2.03 -12.94
N GLN A 14 -3.15 2.97 -13.20
CA GLN A 14 -2.07 2.79 -14.20
C GLN A 14 -1.02 1.77 -13.72
N GLU A 15 -0.77 1.69 -12.43
CA GLU A 15 0.12 0.68 -11.87
C GLU A 15 -0.49 -0.73 -11.95
N PHE A 16 -1.81 -0.89 -11.79
CA PHE A 16 -2.48 -2.17 -12.05
C PHE A 16 -2.20 -2.67 -13.46
N LEU A 17 -2.30 -1.81 -14.49
CA LEU A 17 -1.99 -2.21 -15.87
C LEU A 17 -0.55 -2.74 -15.98
N ARG A 18 0.41 -2.05 -15.37
CA ARG A 18 1.82 -2.48 -15.37
C ARG A 18 2.02 -3.80 -14.65
N VAL A 19 1.53 -3.91 -13.42
CA VAL A 19 1.71 -5.11 -12.59
C VAL A 19 1.05 -6.34 -13.21
N LEU A 20 -0.16 -6.21 -13.74
CA LEU A 20 -0.85 -7.29 -14.45
C LEU A 20 -0.07 -7.78 -15.67
N ASP A 21 0.60 -6.87 -16.38
CA ASP A 21 1.43 -7.22 -17.54
C ASP A 21 2.76 -7.85 -17.11
N GLU A 22 3.51 -7.21 -16.22
CA GLU A 22 4.80 -7.69 -15.69
C GLU A 22 4.70 -9.10 -15.09
N ARG A 23 3.57 -9.40 -14.43
CA ARG A 23 3.32 -10.69 -13.78
C ARG A 23 2.67 -11.72 -14.70
N ASN A 24 2.43 -11.39 -15.97
CA ASN A 24 1.70 -12.25 -16.89
C ASN A 24 0.38 -12.77 -16.30
N PHE A 25 -0.34 -11.88 -15.60
CA PHE A 25 -1.57 -12.25 -14.89
C PHE A 25 -2.55 -12.94 -15.85
N PRO A 26 -3.17 -14.08 -15.46
CA PRO A 26 -3.98 -14.91 -16.35
C PRO A 26 -5.36 -14.29 -16.59
N LEU A 27 -5.46 -13.31 -17.47
CA LEU A 27 -6.70 -12.70 -17.89
C LEU A 27 -6.89 -12.80 -19.43
N ASP A 28 -8.14 -12.98 -19.87
CA ASP A 28 -8.54 -13.04 -21.27
C ASP A 28 -9.12 -11.70 -21.73
N GLU A 29 -9.85 -11.04 -20.83
CA GLU A 29 -10.50 -9.76 -21.09
C GLU A 29 -10.22 -8.77 -19.98
N LEU A 30 -9.90 -7.52 -20.33
CA LEU A 30 -9.71 -6.40 -19.40
C LEU A 30 -10.71 -5.30 -19.74
N VAL A 31 -11.43 -4.82 -18.71
CA VAL A 31 -12.36 -3.69 -18.82
C VAL A 31 -11.91 -2.58 -17.87
N LEU A 32 -11.89 -1.36 -18.37
CA LEU A 32 -11.47 -0.19 -17.62
C LEU A 32 -12.67 0.71 -17.31
N PHE A 33 -12.79 1.16 -16.07
CA PHE A 33 -13.84 2.08 -15.64
C PHE A 33 -13.25 3.34 -15.00
N GLY A 34 -13.94 4.46 -15.22
CA GLY A 34 -13.55 5.74 -14.65
C GLY A 34 -14.70 6.72 -14.53
N SER A 35 -14.42 7.91 -14.06
CA SER A 35 -15.38 9.02 -13.95
C SER A 35 -15.68 9.63 -15.33
N LYS A 36 -16.68 10.53 -15.39
CA LYS A 36 -16.98 11.32 -16.60
C LYS A 36 -15.76 12.01 -17.21
N ARG A 37 -14.80 12.42 -16.36
CA ARG A 37 -13.58 13.11 -16.80
C ARG A 37 -12.65 12.21 -17.59
N SER A 38 -12.63 10.92 -17.27
CA SER A 38 -11.70 9.94 -17.86
C SER A 38 -12.36 8.97 -18.85
N ALA A 39 -13.69 8.92 -18.90
CA ALA A 39 -14.40 8.10 -19.88
C ALA A 39 -14.03 8.49 -21.30
N GLY A 40 -13.81 7.48 -22.17
CA GLY A 40 -13.33 7.65 -23.54
C GLY A 40 -11.81 7.71 -23.70
N THR A 41 -11.05 7.91 -22.60
CA THR A 41 -9.58 7.79 -22.65
C THR A 41 -9.18 6.35 -22.98
N LYS A 42 -8.11 6.19 -23.77
CA LYS A 42 -7.63 4.86 -24.16
C LYS A 42 -6.25 4.60 -23.56
N TYR A 43 -6.07 3.41 -23.04
CA TYR A 43 -4.79 2.91 -22.55
C TYR A 43 -4.37 1.65 -23.27
N THR A 44 -3.06 1.51 -23.49
CA THR A 44 -2.49 0.30 -24.11
C THR A 44 -2.23 -0.76 -23.07
N PHE A 45 -2.75 -1.96 -23.28
CA PHE A 45 -2.44 -3.14 -22.47
C PHE A 45 -2.18 -4.33 -23.38
N ARG A 46 -1.02 -4.96 -23.26
CA ARG A 46 -0.57 -6.09 -24.11
C ARG A 46 -0.82 -5.84 -25.62
N GLY A 47 -0.45 -4.63 -26.09
CA GLY A 47 -0.58 -4.22 -27.48
C GLY A 47 -1.99 -3.86 -27.95
N LYS A 48 -3.01 -3.95 -27.09
CA LYS A 48 -4.39 -3.58 -27.41
C LYS A 48 -4.76 -2.25 -26.77
N GLN A 49 -5.51 -1.42 -27.50
CA GLN A 49 -6.11 -0.21 -26.97
C GLN A 49 -7.41 -0.55 -26.22
N ILE A 50 -7.51 -0.18 -24.96
CA ILE A 50 -8.68 -0.40 -24.14
C ILE A 50 -9.23 0.96 -23.72
N GLU A 51 -10.50 1.20 -24.04
CA GLU A 51 -11.19 2.43 -23.70
C GLU A 51 -11.76 2.39 -22.30
N VAL A 52 -11.60 3.47 -21.56
CA VAL A 52 -12.20 3.65 -20.23
C VAL A 52 -13.69 3.92 -20.37
N LYS A 53 -14.50 3.02 -19.85
CA LYS A 53 -15.96 3.18 -19.75
C LYS A 53 -16.32 4.09 -18.58
N LEU A 54 -17.44 4.79 -18.70
CA LEU A 54 -18.04 5.50 -17.57
C LEU A 54 -18.54 4.48 -16.53
N LEU A 55 -18.11 4.65 -15.28
CA LEU A 55 -18.64 3.85 -14.17
C LEU A 55 -20.10 4.24 -13.91
N GLN A 56 -21.01 3.29 -13.98
CA GLN A 56 -22.47 3.50 -13.83
C GLN A 56 -23.12 2.29 -13.15
N HIS A 57 -24.30 2.48 -12.57
CA HIS A 57 -25.17 1.40 -12.09
C HIS A 57 -25.87 0.71 -13.26
N ASN A 58 -25.19 -0.24 -13.87
CA ASN A 58 -25.65 -1.02 -15.00
C ASN A 58 -25.12 -2.46 -14.93
N ASP A 59 -25.23 -3.21 -16.02
CA ASP A 59 -24.83 -4.61 -16.08
C ASP A 59 -23.42 -4.84 -16.65
N ASP A 60 -22.58 -3.81 -16.72
CA ASP A 60 -21.21 -3.89 -17.28
C ASP A 60 -20.28 -4.85 -16.51
N PHE A 61 -20.59 -5.12 -15.22
CA PHE A 61 -19.86 -6.11 -14.42
C PHE A 61 -20.31 -7.56 -14.61
N LYS A 62 -21.29 -7.82 -15.51
CA LYS A 62 -21.70 -9.19 -15.82
C LYS A 62 -20.54 -9.97 -16.44
N GLY A 63 -20.23 -11.11 -15.84
CA GLY A 63 -19.14 -11.98 -16.25
C GLY A 63 -17.73 -11.48 -15.87
N VAL A 64 -17.63 -10.43 -15.06
CA VAL A 64 -16.36 -10.03 -14.43
C VAL A 64 -16.07 -11.00 -13.27
N ASP A 65 -14.86 -11.56 -13.24
CA ASP A 65 -14.41 -12.46 -12.18
C ASP A 65 -13.77 -11.67 -11.03
N ILE A 66 -12.93 -10.68 -11.37
CA ILE A 66 -12.21 -9.85 -10.39
C ILE A 66 -12.33 -8.38 -10.79
N ALA A 67 -12.62 -7.53 -9.81
CA ALA A 67 -12.62 -6.08 -9.97
C ALA A 67 -11.63 -5.43 -8.99
N PHE A 68 -10.53 -4.87 -9.50
CA PHE A 68 -9.63 -4.02 -8.73
C PHE A 68 -10.19 -2.61 -8.67
N THR A 69 -10.40 -2.07 -7.45
CA THR A 69 -10.97 -0.74 -7.27
C THR A 69 -9.98 0.22 -6.61
N SER A 70 -9.77 1.37 -7.23
CA SER A 70 -8.93 2.46 -6.71
C SER A 70 -9.49 3.82 -7.15
N ALA A 71 -10.73 4.11 -6.72
CA ALA A 71 -11.47 5.32 -7.09
C ALA A 71 -11.91 6.16 -5.87
N GLY A 72 -11.38 5.83 -4.68
CA GLY A 72 -11.69 6.48 -3.42
C GLY A 72 -12.88 5.85 -2.68
N ALA A 73 -12.93 6.07 -1.36
CA ALA A 73 -13.88 5.39 -0.47
C ALA A 73 -15.35 5.66 -0.80
N GLY A 74 -15.68 6.88 -1.23
CA GLY A 74 -17.05 7.23 -1.64
C GLY A 74 -17.51 6.39 -2.83
N THR A 75 -16.71 6.33 -3.89
CA THR A 75 -17.00 5.53 -5.08
C THR A 75 -17.05 4.03 -4.75
N SER A 76 -16.13 3.53 -3.92
CA SER A 76 -16.15 2.12 -3.51
C SER A 76 -17.44 1.77 -2.78
N LYS A 77 -17.90 2.61 -1.84
CA LYS A 77 -19.17 2.38 -1.13
C LYS A 77 -20.38 2.44 -2.06
N GLU A 78 -20.42 3.44 -2.96
CA GLU A 78 -21.51 3.63 -3.90
C GLU A 78 -21.67 2.46 -4.87
N PHE A 79 -20.55 1.93 -5.40
CA PHE A 79 -20.58 0.94 -6.47
C PHE A 79 -20.33 -0.50 -6.03
N ALA A 80 -20.05 -0.77 -4.74
CA ALA A 80 -19.72 -2.12 -4.27
C ALA A 80 -20.76 -3.16 -4.65
N GLU A 81 -22.06 -2.87 -4.41
CA GLU A 81 -23.17 -3.79 -4.76
C GLU A 81 -23.28 -3.99 -6.27
N THR A 82 -23.06 -2.93 -7.07
CA THR A 82 -23.08 -3.02 -8.53
C THR A 82 -21.95 -3.91 -9.04
N ILE A 83 -20.74 -3.78 -8.44
CA ILE A 83 -19.56 -4.56 -8.82
C ILE A 83 -19.75 -6.04 -8.47
N THR A 84 -20.24 -6.32 -7.26
CA THR A 84 -20.36 -7.72 -6.74
C THR A 84 -21.64 -8.43 -7.16
N LYS A 85 -22.61 -7.70 -7.72
CA LYS A 85 -23.96 -8.21 -8.09
C LYS A 85 -23.94 -9.53 -8.87
N TYR A 86 -22.95 -9.71 -9.74
CA TYR A 86 -22.85 -10.88 -10.61
C TYR A 86 -21.76 -11.87 -10.18
N GLY A 87 -21.30 -11.77 -8.93
CA GLY A 87 -20.30 -12.69 -8.37
C GLY A 87 -18.86 -12.28 -8.54
N ALA A 88 -18.58 -11.07 -9.07
CA ALA A 88 -17.22 -10.57 -9.13
C ALA A 88 -16.63 -10.39 -7.73
N VAL A 89 -15.37 -10.80 -7.54
CA VAL A 89 -14.60 -10.47 -6.33
C VAL A 89 -14.05 -9.05 -6.45
N MET A 90 -14.52 -8.16 -5.60
CA MET A 90 -14.02 -6.79 -5.50
C MET A 90 -12.81 -6.73 -4.58
N ILE A 91 -11.64 -6.35 -5.08
CA ILE A 91 -10.45 -6.08 -4.28
C ILE A 91 -10.27 -4.56 -4.20
N ASP A 92 -10.61 -3.99 -3.04
CA ASP A 92 -10.74 -2.55 -2.87
C ASP A 92 -9.51 -1.91 -2.21
N ASN A 93 -8.84 -1.02 -2.93
CA ASN A 93 -7.69 -0.27 -2.45
C ASN A 93 -8.05 0.96 -1.59
N SER A 94 -9.33 1.30 -1.48
CA SER A 94 -9.78 2.43 -0.65
C SER A 94 -9.87 2.06 0.84
N SER A 95 -10.12 3.05 1.67
CA SER A 95 -10.37 2.83 3.10
C SER A 95 -11.82 2.46 3.44
N ALA A 96 -12.68 2.25 2.43
CA ALA A 96 -14.13 2.12 2.60
C ALA A 96 -14.55 1.00 3.53
N PHE A 97 -13.89 -0.17 3.42
CA PHE A 97 -14.33 -1.43 4.03
C PHE A 97 -13.28 -2.06 4.95
N ARG A 98 -12.10 -1.43 5.11
CA ARG A 98 -10.95 -2.04 5.79
C ARG A 98 -11.25 -2.49 7.21
N MET A 99 -12.11 -1.77 7.94
CA MET A 99 -12.45 -2.08 9.32
C MET A 99 -13.81 -2.76 9.50
N ASP A 100 -14.53 -3.05 8.41
CA ASP A 100 -15.77 -3.82 8.45
C ASP A 100 -15.46 -5.26 8.89
N ALA A 101 -16.24 -5.79 9.85
CA ALA A 101 -15.98 -7.10 10.43
C ALA A 101 -16.17 -8.26 9.42
N ASP A 102 -17.03 -8.06 8.44
CA ASP A 102 -17.40 -9.00 7.39
C ASP A 102 -16.62 -8.80 6.07
N VAL A 103 -15.53 -7.99 6.11
CA VAL A 103 -14.63 -7.79 4.99
C VAL A 103 -13.20 -8.10 5.42
N PRO A 104 -12.52 -9.09 4.82
CA PRO A 104 -11.13 -9.39 5.13
C PRO A 104 -10.20 -8.26 4.66
N LEU A 105 -9.18 -7.98 5.47
CA LEU A 105 -8.12 -7.02 5.20
C LEU A 105 -6.82 -7.80 5.00
N VAL A 106 -6.30 -7.84 3.76
CA VAL A 106 -5.34 -8.89 3.38
C VAL A 106 -4.00 -8.34 2.90
N VAL A 107 -2.93 -8.89 3.47
CA VAL A 107 -1.56 -8.83 2.96
C VAL A 107 -1.09 -10.27 2.74
N PRO A 108 -0.90 -10.73 1.50
CA PRO A 108 -0.66 -12.14 1.20
C PRO A 108 0.49 -12.79 1.97
N GLU A 109 1.57 -12.07 2.22
CA GLU A 109 2.71 -12.57 2.99
C GLU A 109 2.40 -12.78 4.49
N VAL A 110 1.28 -12.22 4.98
CA VAL A 110 0.91 -12.24 6.40
C VAL A 110 -0.29 -13.13 6.67
N ASN A 111 -1.40 -12.89 5.96
CA ASN A 111 -2.71 -13.49 6.24
C ASN A 111 -3.49 -13.85 4.97
N ALA A 112 -2.84 -14.38 3.94
CA ALA A 112 -3.47 -14.71 2.65
C ALA A 112 -4.78 -15.53 2.79
N ALA A 113 -4.84 -16.45 3.77
CA ALA A 113 -5.99 -17.33 3.97
C ALA A 113 -7.30 -16.58 4.26
N ASP A 114 -7.21 -15.40 4.87
CA ASP A 114 -8.37 -14.56 5.18
C ASP A 114 -9.15 -14.15 3.92
N ALA A 115 -8.49 -14.07 2.76
CA ALA A 115 -9.12 -13.74 1.48
C ALA A 115 -10.23 -14.71 1.08
N LYS A 116 -10.26 -15.93 1.64
CA LYS A 116 -11.29 -16.95 1.36
C LYS A 116 -12.62 -16.63 2.04
N ASP A 117 -12.58 -15.99 3.21
CA ASP A 117 -13.77 -15.60 3.96
C ASP A 117 -14.19 -14.16 3.60
N ARG A 118 -15.01 -14.04 2.57
CA ARG A 118 -15.48 -12.75 2.02
C ARG A 118 -16.99 -12.76 1.73
N PRO A 119 -17.84 -12.82 2.74
CA PRO A 119 -19.29 -13.00 2.57
C PRO A 119 -19.95 -11.92 1.70
N ARG A 120 -19.34 -10.74 1.61
CA ARG A 120 -19.81 -9.64 0.73
C ARG A 120 -19.19 -9.65 -0.67
N GLY A 121 -18.34 -10.63 -1.01
CA GLY A 121 -17.57 -10.63 -2.26
C GLY A 121 -16.50 -9.51 -2.31
N ILE A 122 -16.20 -8.87 -1.19
CA ILE A 122 -15.24 -7.75 -1.07
C ILE A 122 -14.03 -8.18 -0.25
N ILE A 123 -12.84 -7.83 -0.71
CA ILE A 123 -11.58 -7.93 0.03
C ILE A 123 -10.99 -6.52 0.10
N ALA A 124 -10.62 -6.06 1.28
CA ALA A 124 -9.98 -4.78 1.46
C ALA A 124 -8.45 -4.91 1.31
N ASN A 125 -7.88 -4.04 0.51
CA ASN A 125 -6.44 -3.85 0.38
C ASN A 125 -6.00 -2.79 1.39
N PRO A 126 -5.02 -3.07 2.28
CA PRO A 126 -4.70 -2.18 3.39
C PRO A 126 -4.06 -0.84 2.95
N ASN A 127 -3.83 0.00 3.94
CA ASN A 127 -3.05 1.23 3.80
C ASN A 127 -1.61 0.93 3.37
N CYS A 128 -1.03 1.78 2.53
CA CYS A 128 0.26 1.54 1.90
C CYS A 128 1.42 1.40 2.90
N THR A 129 1.46 2.22 3.95
CA THR A 129 2.47 2.09 5.01
C THR A 129 2.21 0.85 5.86
N THR A 130 0.96 0.57 6.21
CA THR A 130 0.60 -0.65 6.94
C THR A 130 1.06 -1.91 6.21
N ILE A 131 0.82 -2.01 4.89
CA ILE A 131 1.26 -3.17 4.09
C ILE A 131 2.77 -3.39 4.24
N GLN A 132 3.55 -2.34 4.03
CA GLN A 132 5.01 -2.43 4.07
C GLN A 132 5.51 -2.83 5.47
N MET A 133 4.94 -2.23 6.52
CA MET A 133 5.29 -2.52 7.90
C MET A 133 4.97 -3.97 8.27
N VAL A 134 3.74 -4.45 8.03
CA VAL A 134 3.34 -5.79 8.48
C VAL A 134 4.08 -6.92 7.75
N VAL A 135 4.53 -6.71 6.50
CA VAL A 135 5.41 -7.66 5.79
C VAL A 135 6.72 -7.84 6.55
N ALA A 136 7.31 -6.75 7.04
CA ALA A 136 8.53 -6.83 7.87
C ALA A 136 8.22 -7.38 9.28
N LEU A 137 7.15 -6.94 9.92
CA LEU A 137 6.75 -7.41 11.24
C LEU A 137 6.51 -8.92 11.27
N LYS A 138 5.97 -9.49 10.17
CA LYS A 138 5.73 -10.95 10.08
C LYS A 138 6.98 -11.77 10.32
N ALA A 139 8.11 -11.36 9.77
CA ALA A 139 9.38 -12.06 9.96
C ALA A 139 9.86 -12.04 11.43
N ILE A 140 9.64 -10.94 12.15
CA ILE A 140 9.98 -10.82 13.57
C ILE A 140 8.98 -11.57 14.45
N GLU A 141 7.68 -11.49 14.15
CA GLU A 141 6.63 -12.19 14.87
C GLU A 141 6.84 -13.72 14.88
N GLN A 142 7.41 -14.28 13.82
CA GLN A 142 7.76 -15.70 13.74
C GLN A 142 8.89 -16.11 14.70
N LEU A 143 9.71 -15.16 15.15
CA LEU A 143 10.80 -15.42 16.11
C LEU A 143 10.31 -15.24 17.56
N SER A 144 9.54 -14.22 17.79
CA SER A 144 8.97 -13.88 19.12
C SER A 144 7.79 -12.93 18.94
N HIS A 145 6.75 -13.12 19.74
CA HIS A 145 5.59 -12.25 19.72
C HIS A 145 5.95 -10.78 19.94
N ILE A 146 5.44 -9.91 19.05
CA ILE A 146 5.64 -8.46 19.13
C ILE A 146 4.59 -7.86 20.08
N LYS A 147 5.05 -7.23 21.15
CA LYS A 147 4.19 -6.58 22.14
C LYS A 147 3.84 -5.15 21.77
N ALA A 148 4.82 -4.43 21.20
CA ALA A 148 4.67 -3.03 20.84
C ALA A 148 5.49 -2.67 19.61
N VAL A 149 4.98 -1.69 18.84
CA VAL A 149 5.63 -1.09 17.68
C VAL A 149 5.56 0.43 17.82
N HIS A 150 6.70 1.09 17.71
CA HIS A 150 6.79 2.52 17.44
C HIS A 150 7.33 2.74 16.04
N VAL A 151 6.64 3.51 15.23
CA VAL A 151 7.03 3.74 13.84
C VAL A 151 6.94 5.22 13.48
N SER A 152 7.98 5.71 12.81
CA SER A 152 7.94 6.99 12.10
C SER A 152 8.01 6.71 10.62
N THR A 153 7.04 7.22 9.86
CA THR A 153 7.01 7.05 8.41
C THR A 153 7.54 8.30 7.70
N TYR A 154 8.16 8.08 6.56
CA TYR A 154 8.67 9.11 5.65
C TYR A 154 8.00 8.87 4.30
N GLN A 155 6.83 9.51 4.11
CA GLN A 155 5.93 9.19 3.01
C GLN A 155 6.09 10.13 1.82
N ALA A 156 6.34 9.56 0.67
CA ALA A 156 6.52 10.28 -0.59
C ALA A 156 5.24 10.97 -1.07
N ALA A 157 5.40 12.01 -1.88
CA ALA A 157 4.31 12.81 -2.46
C ALA A 157 3.29 11.98 -3.25
N SER A 158 3.75 10.93 -3.93
CA SER A 158 2.91 10.04 -4.74
C SER A 158 1.79 9.33 -3.97
N GLY A 159 1.91 9.20 -2.64
CA GLY A 159 0.83 8.71 -1.78
C GLY A 159 -0.42 9.61 -1.79
N ALA A 160 -0.27 10.88 -2.15
CA ALA A 160 -1.37 11.83 -2.37
C ALA A 160 -1.81 11.94 -3.86
N GLY A 161 -1.30 11.05 -4.72
CA GLY A 161 -1.65 10.94 -6.13
C GLY A 161 -0.75 11.71 -7.09
N ALA A 162 -1.01 11.57 -8.41
CA ALA A 162 -0.18 12.16 -9.46
C ALA A 162 -0.07 13.68 -9.33
N ALA A 163 -1.18 14.37 -9.07
CA ALA A 163 -1.18 15.83 -8.92
C ALA A 163 -0.31 16.34 -7.76
N ALA A 164 -0.08 15.53 -6.73
CA ALA A 164 0.83 15.87 -5.63
C ALA A 164 2.30 15.72 -6.04
N MET A 165 2.61 14.76 -6.90
CA MET A 165 3.95 14.66 -7.50
C MET A 165 4.25 15.86 -8.41
N ASP A 166 3.29 16.23 -9.26
CA ASP A 166 3.41 17.38 -10.16
C ASP A 166 3.61 18.67 -9.36
N GLU A 167 2.84 18.85 -8.28
CA GLU A 167 3.01 20.01 -7.38
C GLU A 167 4.39 20.03 -6.73
N LEU A 168 4.93 18.90 -6.27
CA LEU A 168 6.26 18.84 -5.69
C LEU A 168 7.35 19.23 -6.71
N TYR A 169 7.24 18.73 -7.95
CA TYR A 169 8.14 19.13 -9.03
C TYR A 169 8.08 20.63 -9.29
N GLU A 170 6.88 21.18 -9.38
CA GLU A 170 6.67 22.60 -9.61
C GLU A 170 7.20 23.45 -8.44
N GLN A 171 7.00 23.02 -7.20
CA GLN A 171 7.55 23.69 -6.02
C GLN A 171 9.09 23.74 -6.06
N TYR A 172 9.76 22.64 -6.45
CA TYR A 172 11.22 22.66 -6.63
C TYR A 172 11.65 23.67 -7.71
N ARG A 173 10.95 23.67 -8.85
CA ARG A 173 11.23 24.63 -9.93
C ARG A 173 11.08 26.08 -9.44
N GLN A 174 9.96 26.37 -8.76
CA GLN A 174 9.65 27.71 -8.26
C GLN A 174 10.67 28.21 -7.23
N VAL A 175 11.03 27.37 -6.25
CA VAL A 175 12.03 27.73 -5.24
C VAL A 175 13.39 28.03 -5.89
N LEU A 176 13.84 27.18 -6.81
CA LEU A 176 15.13 27.37 -7.49
C LEU A 176 15.14 28.61 -8.40
N ALA A 177 13.98 29.02 -8.92
CA ALA A 177 13.82 30.22 -9.74
C ALA A 177 13.56 31.50 -8.92
N ASN A 178 13.48 31.42 -7.59
CA ASN A 178 13.02 32.50 -6.69
C ASN A 178 11.63 33.02 -7.05
N GLU A 179 10.73 32.14 -7.50
CA GLU A 179 9.33 32.43 -7.78
C GLU A 179 8.45 32.13 -6.55
N PRO A 180 7.26 32.75 -6.45
CA PRO A 180 6.26 32.37 -5.44
C PRO A 180 5.89 30.90 -5.53
N VAL A 181 5.87 30.20 -4.39
CA VAL A 181 5.60 28.75 -4.35
C VAL A 181 4.09 28.48 -4.32
N THR A 182 3.63 27.61 -5.22
CA THR A 182 2.26 27.16 -5.30
C THR A 182 2.00 26.02 -4.31
N VAL A 183 0.99 26.15 -3.46
CA VAL A 183 0.58 25.15 -2.48
C VAL A 183 -0.94 24.89 -2.65
N ASN A 184 -1.29 23.74 -3.21
CA ASN A 184 -2.68 23.36 -3.51
C ASN A 184 -3.07 21.97 -2.95
N LYS A 185 -2.16 21.02 -2.98
CA LYS A 185 -2.39 19.61 -2.56
C LYS A 185 -1.92 19.34 -1.15
N PHE A 186 -0.86 19.98 -0.73
CA PHE A 186 -0.32 19.86 0.61
C PHE A 186 -0.80 21.02 1.50
N ALA A 187 -0.71 20.85 2.81
CA ALA A 187 -1.05 21.92 3.76
C ALA A 187 -0.04 23.08 3.72
N TYR A 188 1.20 22.77 3.34
CA TYR A 188 2.34 23.70 3.25
C TYR A 188 3.21 23.34 2.06
N GLN A 189 4.17 24.23 1.71
CA GLN A 189 5.24 23.88 0.80
C GLN A 189 5.93 22.59 1.28
N LEU A 190 6.05 21.60 0.37
CA LEU A 190 6.74 20.35 0.65
C LEU A 190 8.19 20.35 0.19
N ALA A 191 8.51 21.04 -0.92
CA ALA A 191 9.89 21.18 -1.39
C ALA A 191 10.78 21.77 -0.28
N PHE A 192 11.87 21.08 0.06
CA PHE A 192 12.80 21.41 1.16
C PHE A 192 12.17 21.44 2.56
N ASN A 193 11.08 20.72 2.79
CA ASN A 193 10.33 20.71 4.05
C ASN A 193 9.88 19.30 4.46
N LEU A 194 9.52 19.13 5.72
CA LEU A 194 8.86 17.96 6.28
C LEU A 194 7.52 18.40 6.88
N ILE A 195 6.43 17.70 6.55
CA ILE A 195 5.11 18.00 7.10
C ILE A 195 4.69 16.83 8.00
N PRO A 196 4.67 17.00 9.35
CA PRO A 196 4.32 15.94 10.29
C PRO A 196 2.80 15.78 10.42
N GLN A 197 2.14 15.69 9.27
CA GLN A 197 0.70 15.50 9.15
C GLN A 197 0.37 14.85 7.82
N ILE A 198 -0.26 13.68 7.87
CA ILE A 198 -0.88 13.05 6.72
C ILE A 198 -2.31 12.71 7.12
N ASP A 199 -3.28 13.16 6.29
CA ASP A 199 -4.72 13.09 6.61
C ASP A 199 -5.10 14.07 7.76
N VAL A 200 -6.34 14.03 8.21
CA VAL A 200 -6.88 14.89 9.25
C VAL A 200 -6.65 14.34 10.65
N PHE A 201 -6.55 15.22 11.63
CA PHE A 201 -6.42 14.83 13.04
C PHE A 201 -7.72 14.23 13.58
N THR A 202 -7.58 13.29 14.51
CA THR A 202 -8.64 12.71 15.32
C THR A 202 -8.61 13.31 16.73
N GLU A 203 -9.62 13.02 17.56
CA GLU A 203 -9.76 13.60 18.90
C GLU A 203 -8.61 13.23 19.86
N ASN A 204 -7.93 12.10 19.63
CA ASN A 204 -6.82 11.64 20.44
C ASN A 204 -5.46 12.25 20.04
N GLY A 205 -5.43 13.20 19.11
CA GLY A 205 -4.22 13.88 18.63
C GLY A 205 -3.45 13.13 17.55
N TYR A 206 -3.83 11.91 17.20
CA TYR A 206 -3.30 11.19 16.03
C TYR A 206 -4.02 11.60 14.77
N THR A 207 -3.38 11.46 13.62
CA THR A 207 -4.05 11.61 12.32
C THR A 207 -4.78 10.31 11.94
N LYS A 208 -5.73 10.41 11.00
CA LYS A 208 -6.38 9.21 10.45
C LYS A 208 -5.38 8.25 9.80
N GLU A 209 -4.30 8.75 9.19
CA GLU A 209 -3.25 7.91 8.64
C GLU A 209 -2.56 7.07 9.71
N GLU A 210 -2.23 7.68 10.83
CA GLU A 210 -1.62 7.01 12.00
C GLU A 210 -2.59 5.99 12.62
N MET A 211 -3.88 6.33 12.71
CA MET A 211 -4.91 5.41 13.19
C MET A 211 -5.15 4.22 12.25
N LYS A 212 -4.92 4.37 10.94
CA LYS A 212 -4.92 3.23 10.02
C LYS A 212 -3.81 2.24 10.38
N MET A 213 -2.60 2.72 10.62
CA MET A 213 -1.48 1.85 11.03
C MET A 213 -1.81 1.09 12.33
N PHE A 214 -2.41 1.76 13.31
CA PHE A 214 -2.82 1.11 14.56
C PHE A 214 -3.90 0.03 14.35
N ASN A 215 -5.00 0.38 13.67
CA ASN A 215 -6.16 -0.51 13.56
C ASN A 215 -5.91 -1.65 12.56
N GLU A 216 -5.34 -1.32 11.39
CA GLU A 216 -5.14 -2.28 10.31
C GLU A 216 -4.08 -3.32 10.67
N THR A 217 -2.96 -2.92 11.32
CA THR A 217 -1.93 -3.87 11.79
C THR A 217 -2.53 -4.94 12.69
N ARG A 218 -3.35 -4.55 13.66
CA ARG A 218 -4.00 -5.48 14.60
C ARG A 218 -4.94 -6.44 13.89
N LYS A 219 -5.72 -5.95 12.93
CA LYS A 219 -6.63 -6.77 12.12
C LYS A 219 -5.87 -7.76 11.24
N ILE A 220 -4.84 -7.32 10.52
CA ILE A 220 -4.06 -8.16 9.60
C ILE A 220 -3.26 -9.22 10.35
N MET A 221 -2.65 -8.86 11.48
CA MET A 221 -1.81 -9.77 12.25
C MET A 221 -2.60 -10.61 13.27
N HIS A 222 -3.92 -10.43 13.36
CA HIS A 222 -4.78 -11.11 14.35
C HIS A 222 -4.23 -11.00 15.77
N SER A 223 -3.77 -9.81 16.14
CA SER A 223 -3.05 -9.57 17.38
C SER A 223 -3.47 -8.26 18.04
N ASP A 224 -3.27 -8.15 19.34
CA ASP A 224 -3.48 -6.95 20.13
C ASP A 224 -2.22 -6.06 20.24
N ILE A 225 -1.26 -6.24 19.35
CA ILE A 225 -0.03 -5.44 19.23
C ILE A 225 -0.33 -3.95 19.45
N LYS A 226 0.44 -3.32 20.34
CA LYS A 226 0.36 -1.89 20.60
C LYS A 226 1.15 -1.14 19.53
N VAL A 227 0.50 -0.29 18.75
CA VAL A 227 1.13 0.47 17.69
C VAL A 227 1.01 1.97 17.98
N SER A 228 2.12 2.69 17.89
CA SER A 228 2.13 4.15 17.90
C SER A 228 2.91 4.64 16.67
N ALA A 229 2.25 5.45 15.85
CA ALA A 229 2.81 5.94 14.60
C ALA A 229 2.91 7.47 14.57
N THR A 230 3.94 7.98 13.89
CA THR A 230 4.02 9.37 13.45
C THR A 230 4.23 9.37 11.94
N CYS A 231 3.25 9.89 11.19
CA CYS A 231 3.29 9.89 9.74
C CYS A 231 3.73 11.26 9.20
N VAL A 232 4.86 11.27 8.48
CA VAL A 232 5.49 12.49 7.97
C VAL A 232 5.50 12.48 6.44
N ARG A 233 4.98 13.55 5.80
CA ARG A 233 5.15 13.78 4.38
C ARG A 233 6.54 14.36 4.13
N VAL A 234 7.30 13.71 3.24
CA VAL A 234 8.67 14.12 2.88
C VAL A 234 8.76 14.49 1.41
N PRO A 235 9.75 15.32 1.01
CA PRO A 235 9.92 15.79 -0.35
C PRO A 235 10.58 14.75 -1.27
N ALA A 236 10.11 13.49 -1.18
CA ALA A 236 10.42 12.40 -2.09
C ALA A 236 9.24 12.16 -3.02
N LEU A 237 9.49 11.76 -4.26
CA LEU A 237 8.44 11.57 -5.25
C LEU A 237 7.71 10.24 -5.07
N ARG A 238 8.47 9.14 -4.92
CA ARG A 238 7.95 7.77 -4.87
C ARG A 238 8.74 6.93 -3.87
N SER A 239 8.14 5.88 -3.35
CA SER A 239 8.60 5.00 -2.27
C SER A 239 8.50 5.63 -0.89
N HIS A 240 7.87 4.89 0.02
CA HIS A 240 7.82 5.23 1.45
C HIS A 240 8.99 4.59 2.18
N SER A 241 9.40 5.24 3.25
CA SER A 241 10.37 4.69 4.20
C SER A 241 9.77 4.70 5.59
N GLU A 242 10.22 3.77 6.45
CA GLU A 242 9.74 3.70 7.82
C GLU A 242 10.89 3.36 8.76
N SER A 243 11.00 4.10 9.86
CA SER A 243 11.86 3.77 10.99
C SER A 243 11.01 3.06 12.02
N ILE A 244 11.31 1.78 12.24
CA ILE A 244 10.50 0.88 13.07
C ILE A 244 11.30 0.45 14.28
N TRP A 245 10.68 0.57 15.45
CA TRP A 245 11.11 -0.03 16.70
C TRP A 245 10.05 -1.04 17.15
N VAL A 246 10.50 -2.21 17.56
CA VAL A 246 9.62 -3.26 18.09
C VAL A 246 10.11 -3.70 19.46
N GLU A 247 9.17 -4.01 20.37
CA GLU A 247 9.41 -4.75 21.59
C GLU A 247 8.82 -6.15 21.45
N THR A 248 9.62 -7.16 21.73
CA THR A 248 9.23 -8.56 21.64
C THR A 248 9.17 -9.23 23.04
N GLU A 249 8.54 -10.38 23.15
CA GLU A 249 8.45 -11.10 24.44
C GLU A 249 9.81 -11.58 24.93
N ARG A 250 10.66 -12.06 24.03
CA ARG A 250 12.06 -12.41 24.30
C ARG A 250 13.01 -11.53 23.50
N PRO A 251 14.24 -11.33 23.97
CA PRO A 251 15.27 -10.68 23.13
C PRO A 251 15.49 -11.43 21.83
N ILE A 252 15.65 -10.68 20.74
CA ILE A 252 16.04 -11.19 19.41
C ILE A 252 17.40 -10.60 19.09
N SER A 253 18.37 -11.42 18.71
CA SER A 253 19.67 -10.93 18.25
C SER A 253 19.57 -10.28 16.86
N VAL A 254 20.55 -9.46 16.51
CA VAL A 254 20.63 -8.86 15.17
C VAL A 254 20.77 -9.95 14.10
N GLU A 255 21.52 -11.01 14.39
CA GLU A 255 21.74 -12.15 13.51
C GLU A 255 20.44 -12.93 13.24
N GLU A 256 19.66 -13.25 14.30
CA GLU A 256 18.34 -13.88 14.15
C GLU A 256 17.40 -13.01 13.28
N ALA A 257 17.37 -11.71 13.54
CA ALA A 257 16.53 -10.78 12.75
C ALA A 257 16.98 -10.72 11.29
N ARG A 258 18.29 -10.65 11.02
CA ARG A 258 18.84 -10.63 9.66
C ARG A 258 18.49 -11.91 8.89
N GLU A 259 18.60 -13.07 9.55
CA GLU A 259 18.20 -14.34 8.95
C GLU A 259 16.70 -14.38 8.63
N ALA A 260 15.86 -13.91 9.56
CA ALA A 260 14.42 -13.86 9.37
C ALA A 260 14.03 -12.94 8.20
N PHE A 261 14.62 -11.75 8.12
CA PHE A 261 14.38 -10.83 7.00
C PHE A 261 14.91 -11.37 5.67
N ALA A 262 16.03 -12.04 5.65
CA ALA A 262 16.61 -12.65 4.43
C ALA A 262 15.75 -13.80 3.88
N LYS A 263 15.00 -14.48 4.73
CA LYS A 263 14.12 -15.61 4.37
C LYS A 263 12.64 -15.22 4.24
N GLY A 264 12.28 -14.01 4.65
CA GLY A 264 10.89 -13.54 4.68
C GLY A 264 10.33 -13.32 3.27
N ASP A 265 9.11 -13.81 3.04
CA ASP A 265 8.40 -13.58 1.78
C ASP A 265 8.17 -12.08 1.56
N GLY A 266 8.39 -11.63 0.34
CA GLY A 266 8.23 -10.22 -0.03
C GLY A 266 9.30 -9.27 0.52
N LEU A 267 10.34 -9.80 1.18
CA LEU A 267 11.43 -9.03 1.79
C LEU A 267 12.75 -9.21 1.02
N VAL A 268 13.57 -8.16 1.06
CA VAL A 268 14.98 -8.19 0.64
C VAL A 268 15.82 -7.53 1.73
N LEU A 269 16.77 -8.29 2.28
CA LEU A 269 17.75 -7.77 3.22
C LEU A 269 18.81 -6.94 2.46
N MET A 270 18.93 -5.66 2.80
CA MET A 270 19.95 -4.74 2.28
C MET A 270 20.58 -4.00 3.48
N ASP A 271 21.56 -4.62 4.13
CA ASP A 271 22.08 -4.13 5.40
C ASP A 271 23.58 -4.37 5.53
N ASN A 272 24.36 -3.51 4.88
CA ASN A 272 25.81 -3.44 5.00
C ASN A 272 26.25 -1.99 5.26
N PRO A 273 26.15 -1.48 6.51
CA PRO A 273 26.48 -0.10 6.84
C PRO A 273 27.93 0.30 6.53
N GLU A 274 28.89 -0.64 6.62
CA GLU A 274 30.30 -0.39 6.30
C GLU A 274 30.51 0.00 4.84
N LYS A 275 29.73 -0.62 3.94
CA LYS A 275 29.71 -0.30 2.51
C LYS A 275 28.68 0.77 2.14
N LYS A 276 27.98 1.32 3.13
CA LYS A 276 26.88 2.28 2.92
C LYS A 276 25.72 1.70 2.10
N GLU A 277 25.51 0.38 2.21
CA GLU A 277 24.41 -0.35 1.53
C GLU A 277 23.24 -0.50 2.51
N TYR A 278 22.20 0.29 2.29
CA TYR A 278 20.95 0.28 3.03
C TYR A 278 19.81 0.79 2.15
N PRO A 279 18.54 0.48 2.46
CA PRO A 279 17.43 0.87 1.61
C PRO A 279 17.24 2.39 1.52
N MET A 280 17.09 2.89 0.30
CA MET A 280 16.80 4.30 0.03
C MET A 280 15.71 4.45 -1.04
N PRO A 281 14.71 5.33 -0.86
CA PRO A 281 13.55 5.44 -1.76
C PRO A 281 13.93 5.75 -3.20
N LEU A 282 14.96 6.57 -3.44
CA LEU A 282 15.40 6.93 -4.78
C LEU A 282 15.74 5.72 -5.67
N PHE A 283 16.36 4.68 -5.09
CA PHE A 283 16.85 3.50 -5.84
C PHE A 283 15.87 2.34 -5.85
N LEU A 284 14.83 2.40 -5.01
CA LEU A 284 13.91 1.29 -4.80
C LEU A 284 12.50 1.57 -5.36
N ALA A 285 12.28 2.75 -5.92
CA ALA A 285 11.05 3.07 -6.64
C ALA A 285 10.83 2.09 -7.82
N GLY A 286 9.63 1.54 -7.92
CA GLY A 286 9.25 0.57 -8.95
C GLY A 286 9.67 -0.87 -8.65
N LYS A 287 10.28 -1.16 -7.49
CA LYS A 287 10.62 -2.53 -7.08
C LYS A 287 9.47 -3.19 -6.32
N ASP A 288 9.35 -4.52 -6.47
CA ASP A 288 8.29 -5.31 -5.83
C ASP A 288 8.48 -5.50 -4.32
N PRO A 289 9.69 -5.89 -3.83
CA PRO A 289 9.88 -6.22 -2.43
C PRO A 289 9.86 -5.00 -1.50
N VAL A 290 9.63 -5.27 -0.22
CA VAL A 290 10.00 -4.37 0.88
C VAL A 290 11.46 -4.66 1.25
N TYR A 291 12.29 -3.63 1.23
CA TYR A 291 13.70 -3.72 1.56
C TYR A 291 13.93 -3.37 3.03
N VAL A 292 14.70 -4.18 3.73
CA VAL A 292 14.99 -4.02 5.17
C VAL A 292 16.48 -3.83 5.39
N GLY A 293 16.84 -2.87 6.24
CA GLY A 293 18.22 -2.64 6.65
C GLY A 293 18.31 -1.82 7.94
N ARG A 294 19.52 -1.40 8.29
CA ARG A 294 19.82 -0.66 9.51
C ARG A 294 19.33 -1.38 10.77
N ILE A 295 19.46 -2.73 10.78
CA ILE A 295 19.03 -3.60 11.87
C ILE A 295 20.01 -3.45 13.04
N ARG A 296 19.50 -3.16 14.22
CA ARG A 296 20.31 -2.97 15.43
C ARG A 296 19.50 -3.19 16.70
N LYS A 297 20.19 -3.59 17.76
CA LYS A 297 19.58 -3.66 19.12
C LYS A 297 19.20 -2.27 19.60
N ASP A 298 18.13 -2.20 20.36
CA ASP A 298 17.80 -1.01 21.15
C ASP A 298 18.82 -0.87 22.29
N LEU A 299 19.21 0.37 22.58
CA LEU A 299 20.17 0.67 23.65
C LEU A 299 19.50 0.81 25.03
N SER A 300 18.19 0.98 25.06
CA SER A 300 17.40 1.25 26.26
C SER A 300 16.51 0.08 26.71
N ASN A 301 16.25 -0.87 25.81
CA ASN A 301 15.38 -2.03 26.06
C ASN A 301 16.00 -3.30 25.47
N GLU A 302 16.33 -4.28 26.33
CA GLU A 302 16.95 -5.54 25.89
C GLU A 302 16.08 -6.36 24.94
N ASN A 303 14.74 -6.22 25.04
CA ASN A 303 13.76 -6.83 24.13
C ASN A 303 13.47 -5.96 22.90
N GLY A 304 14.12 -4.81 22.82
CA GLY A 304 13.95 -3.85 21.71
C GLY A 304 14.81 -4.19 20.49
N LEU A 305 14.23 -4.06 19.32
CA LEU A 305 14.91 -4.13 18.02
C LEU A 305 14.50 -2.94 17.17
N THR A 306 15.46 -2.35 16.46
CA THR A 306 15.20 -1.24 15.54
C THR A 306 15.67 -1.59 14.15
N PHE A 307 14.88 -1.24 13.13
CA PHE A 307 15.23 -1.44 11.73
C PHE A 307 14.58 -0.38 10.84
N TRP A 308 15.01 -0.33 9.59
CA TRP A 308 14.54 0.61 8.59
C TRP A 308 14.01 -0.17 7.39
N ILE A 309 12.87 0.23 6.86
CA ILE A 309 12.31 -0.35 5.65
C ILE A 309 12.06 0.71 4.58
N VAL A 310 12.09 0.25 3.32
CA VAL A 310 11.67 1.03 2.15
C VAL A 310 10.86 0.13 1.23
N GLY A 311 9.71 0.63 0.79
CA GLY A 311 8.86 -0.05 -0.18
C GLY A 311 8.16 0.93 -1.12
N ASP A 312 7.81 0.45 -2.30
CA ASP A 312 7.06 1.25 -3.26
C ASP A 312 5.56 1.23 -2.93
N GLN A 313 5.03 2.37 -2.48
CA GLN A 313 3.65 2.49 -1.99
C GLN A 313 2.59 2.42 -3.09
N ILE A 314 2.95 2.64 -4.36
CA ILE A 314 2.03 2.47 -5.50
C ILE A 314 2.03 1.01 -5.95
N LYS A 315 3.18 0.34 -5.83
CA LYS A 315 3.38 -1.06 -6.21
C LYS A 315 3.02 -1.98 -5.04
N LYS A 316 3.96 -2.36 -4.18
CA LYS A 316 3.67 -3.25 -3.03
C LYS A 316 2.64 -2.66 -2.07
N GLY A 317 2.70 -1.37 -1.83
CA GLY A 317 1.73 -0.68 -0.96
C GLY A 317 0.31 -0.54 -1.54
N ALA A 318 0.06 -0.94 -2.80
CA ALA A 318 -1.24 -0.79 -3.45
C ALA A 318 -1.48 -1.87 -4.52
N ALA A 319 -1.11 -1.59 -5.78
CA ALA A 319 -1.49 -2.42 -6.94
C ALA A 319 -0.94 -3.85 -6.84
N LEU A 320 0.32 -4.02 -6.49
CA LEU A 320 0.94 -5.34 -6.39
C LEU A 320 0.29 -6.17 -5.29
N ASN A 321 0.04 -5.61 -4.10
CA ASN A 321 -0.60 -6.34 -3.02
C ASN A 321 -1.99 -6.85 -3.43
N ALA A 322 -2.79 -6.01 -4.10
CA ALA A 322 -4.10 -6.42 -4.58
C ALA A 322 -4.02 -7.51 -5.67
N VAL A 323 -3.05 -7.41 -6.59
CA VAL A 323 -2.83 -8.46 -7.60
C VAL A 323 -2.37 -9.76 -6.96
N GLN A 324 -1.50 -9.72 -5.96
CA GLN A 324 -1.06 -10.90 -5.20
C GLN A 324 -2.24 -11.56 -4.44
N ILE A 325 -3.20 -10.79 -3.92
CA ILE A 325 -4.45 -11.33 -3.34
C ILE A 325 -5.21 -12.14 -4.41
N ALA A 326 -5.36 -11.58 -5.61
CA ALA A 326 -6.03 -12.26 -6.71
C ALA A 326 -5.28 -13.53 -7.15
N GLU A 327 -3.95 -13.47 -7.27
CA GLU A 327 -3.10 -14.64 -7.59
C GLU A 327 -3.25 -15.74 -6.54
N TYR A 328 -3.32 -15.38 -5.26
CA TYR A 328 -3.59 -16.34 -4.19
C TYR A 328 -4.93 -17.04 -4.38
N LEU A 329 -6.01 -16.28 -4.64
CA LEU A 329 -7.33 -16.87 -4.87
C LEU A 329 -7.37 -17.79 -6.08
N ILE A 330 -6.69 -17.42 -7.18
CA ILE A 330 -6.57 -18.25 -8.38
C ILE A 330 -5.84 -19.56 -8.06
N LYS A 331 -4.69 -19.48 -7.37
CA LYS A 331 -3.88 -20.64 -6.96
C LYS A 331 -4.67 -21.60 -6.09
N GLU A 332 -5.47 -21.08 -5.17
CA GLU A 332 -6.28 -21.83 -4.25
C GLU A 332 -7.63 -22.31 -4.85
N LYS A 333 -7.92 -21.95 -6.12
CA LYS A 333 -9.22 -22.22 -6.79
C LYS A 333 -10.40 -21.70 -5.98
N ALA A 334 -10.26 -20.50 -5.42
CA ALA A 334 -11.21 -19.88 -4.50
C ALA A 334 -11.86 -18.60 -5.07
N LEU A 335 -11.92 -18.48 -6.41
CA LEU A 335 -12.67 -17.42 -7.10
C LEU A 335 -14.13 -17.80 -7.23
#